data_27dd450764f6e32671b67799ecde3259
#
_entry.id   27dd450764f6e32671b67799ecde3259
#
_cell.length_a   1.000
_cell.length_b   1.000
_cell.length_c   1.000
_cell.angle_alpha   90.00
_cell.angle_beta   90.00
_cell.angle_gamma   90.00
#
_symmetry.space_group_name_H-M   'P 1'
#
loop_
_entity.id
_entity.type
_entity.pdbx_description
1 polymer ?
#
loop_
_entity_poly.entity_id
_entity_poly.type
_entity_poly.pdbx_seq_one_letter_code
_entity_poly.pdbx_strand_id
1 'polypeptide(L)'
;MNTTQTIGFIGFGAMASRMAINLKKAGFATVAYTPSGKGGDEHTAFLPSPSDVAKTADIVLVCVPDDAALAASMYGPQGVLAGMPEGGLLLNTSSISPEAAQALLEAGQTLKVSVVDCPVSGSTPEADSANLVVLAGGTEEEITRAKPVFDAIGRLTIHAGPAGSGARLKLVINGIMGAGLAAVAEGIAYGLAAGLDRSMLFDALDEMAVISPHHKRKIKMAKAGDFSPQFPTRLMQKDMRLLMDA
;
A
#
# COMPACT_ATOMS: atom_id res chain seq x y z
N MET A 1 -14.56 -14.64 -26.43
CA MET A 1 -14.10 -15.27 -25.18
C MET A 1 -13.54 -14.14 -24.33
N ASN A 2 -14.15 -13.78 -23.20
CA ASN A 2 -13.50 -12.84 -22.29
C ASN A 2 -12.29 -13.56 -21.69
N THR A 3 -11.09 -13.21 -22.12
CA THR A 3 -9.88 -13.68 -21.50
C THR A 3 -9.79 -13.07 -20.09
N THR A 4 -9.68 -13.90 -19.08
CA THR A 4 -9.49 -13.46 -17.69
C THR A 4 -8.18 -12.66 -17.62
N GLN A 5 -8.24 -11.39 -17.22
CA GLN A 5 -7.02 -10.59 -17.02
C GLN A 5 -6.18 -11.13 -15.86
N THR A 6 -4.88 -11.12 -16.05
CA THR A 6 -3.90 -11.57 -15.06
C THR A 6 -3.23 -10.39 -14.37
N ILE A 7 -3.29 -10.35 -13.06
CA ILE A 7 -2.57 -9.36 -12.23
C ILE A 7 -1.30 -9.99 -11.69
N GLY A 8 -0.17 -9.36 -11.98
CA GLY A 8 1.14 -9.77 -11.49
C GLY A 8 1.57 -8.99 -10.26
N PHE A 9 1.80 -9.66 -9.15
CA PHE A 9 2.26 -9.02 -7.91
C PHE A 9 3.77 -9.04 -7.79
N ILE A 10 4.35 -7.87 -7.49
CA ILE A 10 5.74 -7.73 -7.06
C ILE A 10 5.75 -7.38 -5.58
N GLY A 11 6.21 -8.35 -4.77
CA GLY A 11 5.98 -8.37 -3.33
C GLY A 11 4.61 -8.97 -2.98
N PHE A 12 4.62 -10.01 -2.15
CA PHE A 12 3.41 -10.76 -1.77
C PHE A 12 3.32 -10.90 -0.24
N GLY A 13 3.41 -9.74 0.44
CA GLY A 13 3.28 -9.64 1.89
C GLY A 13 1.83 -9.53 2.36
N ALA A 14 1.65 -9.12 3.63
CA ALA A 14 0.35 -9.07 4.29
C ALA A 14 -0.73 -8.24 3.57
N MET A 15 -0.37 -7.18 2.86
CA MET A 15 -1.32 -6.38 2.08
C MET A 15 -1.60 -7.04 0.72
N ALA A 16 -0.56 -7.39 -0.02
CA ALA A 16 -0.68 -7.94 -1.37
C ALA A 16 -1.47 -9.25 -1.40
N SER A 17 -1.23 -10.16 -0.46
CA SER A 17 -1.98 -11.43 -0.38
C SER A 17 -3.49 -11.22 -0.20
N ARG A 18 -3.89 -10.22 0.59
CA ARG A 18 -5.30 -9.86 0.81
C ARG A 18 -5.92 -9.20 -0.41
N MET A 19 -5.19 -8.28 -1.06
CA MET A 19 -5.62 -7.69 -2.33
C MET A 19 -5.79 -8.76 -3.41
N ALA A 20 -4.89 -9.74 -3.49
CA ALA A 20 -4.98 -10.85 -4.44
C ALA A 20 -6.24 -11.69 -4.25
N ILE A 21 -6.65 -11.96 -3.01
CA ILE A 21 -7.91 -12.67 -2.72
C ILE A 21 -9.11 -11.91 -3.27
N ASN A 22 -9.16 -10.60 -3.09
CA ASN A 22 -10.26 -9.77 -3.57
C ASN A 22 -10.27 -9.66 -5.11
N LEU A 23 -9.10 -9.53 -5.73
CA LEU A 23 -8.97 -9.56 -7.19
C LEU A 23 -9.47 -10.87 -7.79
N LYS A 24 -9.14 -12.01 -7.17
CA LYS A 24 -9.68 -13.32 -7.60
C LYS A 24 -11.19 -13.39 -7.48
N LYS A 25 -11.78 -12.88 -6.38
CA LYS A 25 -13.25 -12.78 -6.24
C LYS A 25 -13.88 -11.92 -7.32
N ALA A 26 -13.15 -10.91 -7.82
CA ALA A 26 -13.57 -10.07 -8.92
C ALA A 26 -13.32 -10.69 -10.32
N GLY A 27 -12.75 -11.90 -10.40
CA GLY A 27 -12.56 -12.66 -11.63
C GLY A 27 -11.19 -12.51 -12.29
N PHE A 28 -10.20 -11.90 -11.62
CA PHE A 28 -8.82 -11.82 -12.11
C PHE A 28 -8.04 -13.10 -11.79
N ALA A 29 -7.13 -13.51 -12.69
CA ALA A 29 -6.06 -14.45 -12.36
C ALA A 29 -4.91 -13.70 -11.66
N THR A 30 -4.12 -14.41 -10.85
CA THR A 30 -2.99 -13.78 -10.15
C THR A 30 -1.73 -14.61 -10.25
N VAL A 31 -0.60 -13.93 -10.50
CA VAL A 31 0.76 -14.48 -10.38
C VAL A 31 1.57 -13.56 -9.47
N ALA A 32 2.65 -14.04 -8.87
CA ALA A 32 3.42 -13.24 -7.94
C ALA A 32 4.92 -13.53 -7.98
N TYR A 33 5.70 -12.57 -7.51
CA TYR A 33 7.09 -12.74 -7.14
C TYR A 33 7.35 -12.16 -5.75
N THR A 34 8.14 -12.88 -4.98
CA THR A 34 8.75 -12.39 -3.73
C THR A 34 10.14 -13.01 -3.57
N PRO A 35 11.13 -12.27 -3.06
CA PRO A 35 12.50 -12.80 -2.90
C PRO A 35 12.58 -14.05 -2.04
N SER A 36 11.64 -14.23 -1.09
CA SER A 36 11.61 -15.41 -0.23
C SER A 36 11.01 -16.65 -0.90
N GLY A 37 10.30 -16.52 -2.02
CA GLY A 37 9.50 -17.58 -2.64
C GLY A 37 8.38 -18.09 -1.74
N LYS A 38 8.10 -17.41 -0.61
CA LYS A 38 7.12 -17.83 0.41
C LYS A 38 5.96 -16.85 0.48
N GLY A 39 4.81 -17.31 0.91
CA GLY A 39 3.64 -16.48 1.21
C GLY A 39 2.49 -16.58 0.21
N GLY A 40 2.54 -17.52 -0.72
CA GLY A 40 1.45 -17.80 -1.64
C GLY A 40 0.25 -18.47 -0.98
N ASP A 41 -0.90 -18.34 -1.61
CA ASP A 41 -2.05 -19.18 -1.39
C ASP A 41 -2.10 -20.29 -2.49
N GLU A 42 -2.99 -21.25 -2.34
CA GLU A 42 -3.19 -22.35 -3.28
C GLU A 42 -3.52 -21.89 -4.73
N HIS A 43 -3.79 -20.61 -4.92
CA HIS A 43 -4.35 -20.05 -6.15
C HIS A 43 -3.50 -18.95 -6.78
N THR A 44 -2.32 -18.64 -6.24
CA THR A 44 -1.39 -17.66 -6.82
C THR A 44 -0.08 -18.35 -7.18
N ALA A 45 0.21 -18.46 -8.47
CA ALA A 45 1.46 -19.04 -8.94
C ALA A 45 2.64 -18.08 -8.69
N PHE A 46 3.73 -18.59 -8.09
CA PHE A 46 4.96 -17.83 -7.92
C PHE A 46 5.89 -18.06 -9.09
N LEU A 47 6.39 -16.96 -9.65
CA LEU A 47 7.32 -16.96 -10.78
C LEU A 47 8.74 -16.67 -10.32
N PRO A 48 9.76 -17.13 -11.08
CA PRO A 48 11.16 -17.07 -10.65
C PRO A 48 11.72 -15.66 -10.53
N SER A 49 11.22 -14.69 -11.32
CA SER A 49 11.73 -13.33 -11.35
C SER A 49 10.62 -12.28 -11.52
N PRO A 50 10.88 -11.02 -11.13
CA PRO A 50 10.01 -9.89 -11.46
C PRO A 50 9.72 -9.75 -12.97
N SER A 51 10.72 -9.99 -13.80
CA SER A 51 10.58 -9.97 -15.28
C SER A 51 9.61 -11.05 -15.78
N ASP A 52 9.61 -12.25 -15.18
CA ASP A 52 8.69 -13.31 -15.58
C ASP A 52 7.24 -12.97 -15.19
N VAL A 53 7.05 -12.31 -14.03
CA VAL A 53 5.74 -11.76 -13.66
C VAL A 53 5.26 -10.73 -14.68
N ALA A 54 6.14 -9.80 -15.06
CA ALA A 54 5.80 -8.74 -15.99
C ALA A 54 5.47 -9.24 -17.40
N LYS A 55 6.12 -10.32 -17.85
CA LYS A 55 5.83 -10.99 -19.14
C LYS A 55 4.51 -11.76 -19.13
N THR A 56 4.07 -12.21 -17.96
CA THR A 56 2.88 -13.05 -17.83
C THR A 56 1.62 -12.24 -17.54
N ALA A 57 1.76 -11.10 -16.86
CA ALA A 57 0.65 -10.30 -16.37
C ALA A 57 0.21 -9.24 -17.40
N ASP A 58 -1.11 -8.97 -17.43
CA ASP A 58 -1.68 -7.83 -18.17
C ASP A 58 -1.46 -6.51 -17.42
N ILE A 59 -1.45 -6.57 -16.09
CA ILE A 59 -1.21 -5.43 -15.20
C ILE A 59 -0.26 -5.89 -14.09
N VAL A 60 0.79 -5.11 -13.82
CA VAL A 60 1.71 -5.36 -12.71
C VAL A 60 1.37 -4.47 -11.53
N LEU A 61 1.17 -5.07 -10.35
CA LEU A 61 0.92 -4.39 -9.09
C LEU A 61 2.12 -4.57 -8.15
N VAL A 62 2.74 -3.45 -7.77
CA VAL A 62 3.92 -3.44 -6.89
C VAL A 62 3.48 -3.13 -5.47
N CYS A 63 3.88 -3.96 -4.50
CA CYS A 63 3.58 -3.80 -3.09
C CYS A 63 4.80 -4.20 -2.24
N VAL A 64 5.77 -3.32 -2.17
CA VAL A 64 7.07 -3.53 -1.49
C VAL A 64 7.25 -2.56 -0.32
N PRO A 65 8.13 -2.86 0.65
CA PRO A 65 8.23 -2.10 1.88
C PRO A 65 8.91 -0.73 1.75
N ASP A 66 9.83 -0.55 0.81
CA ASP A 66 10.71 0.62 0.71
C ASP A 66 11.32 0.79 -0.68
N ASP A 67 12.08 1.90 -0.85
CA ASP A 67 12.73 2.27 -2.10
C ASP A 67 13.79 1.25 -2.54
N ALA A 68 14.51 0.64 -1.62
CA ALA A 68 15.53 -0.37 -1.93
C ALA A 68 14.89 -1.62 -2.52
N ALA A 69 13.79 -2.10 -1.93
CA ALA A 69 13.02 -3.23 -2.44
C ALA A 69 12.36 -2.89 -3.79
N LEU A 70 11.90 -1.65 -3.98
CA LEU A 70 11.40 -1.18 -5.27
C LEU A 70 12.51 -1.25 -6.32
N ALA A 71 13.64 -0.62 -6.08
CA ALA A 71 14.76 -0.58 -7.03
C ALA A 71 15.23 -1.99 -7.40
N ALA A 72 15.41 -2.88 -6.42
CA ALA A 72 15.81 -4.27 -6.63
C ALA A 72 14.81 -5.07 -7.48
N SER A 73 13.53 -4.70 -7.45
CA SER A 73 12.50 -5.40 -8.21
C SER A 73 12.25 -4.79 -9.59
N MET A 74 12.48 -3.49 -9.76
CA MET A 74 12.15 -2.79 -11.02
C MET A 74 13.25 -2.85 -12.04
N TYR A 75 14.50 -2.71 -11.62
CA TYR A 75 15.64 -2.50 -12.53
C TYR A 75 16.49 -3.77 -12.74
N GLY A 76 17.34 -3.73 -13.78
CA GLY A 76 18.20 -4.84 -14.16
C GLY A 76 17.52 -5.89 -15.07
N PRO A 77 18.28 -6.89 -15.53
CA PRO A 77 17.81 -7.84 -16.56
C PRO A 77 16.68 -8.77 -16.11
N GLN A 78 16.53 -8.97 -14.80
CA GLN A 78 15.42 -9.72 -14.19
C GLN A 78 14.36 -8.83 -13.55
N GLY A 79 14.49 -7.51 -13.66
CA GLY A 79 13.54 -6.55 -13.11
C GLY A 79 12.25 -6.47 -13.93
N VAL A 80 11.21 -5.89 -13.32
CA VAL A 80 9.89 -5.70 -13.95
C VAL A 80 10.01 -4.98 -15.29
N LEU A 81 10.76 -3.88 -15.33
CA LEU A 81 10.89 -3.05 -16.52
C LEU A 81 11.49 -3.78 -17.73
N ALA A 82 12.34 -4.79 -17.50
CA ALA A 82 12.87 -5.63 -18.57
C ALA A 82 11.85 -6.64 -19.14
N GLY A 83 10.76 -6.91 -18.39
CA GLY A 83 9.70 -7.83 -18.81
C GLY A 83 8.43 -7.15 -19.31
N MET A 84 8.23 -5.86 -19.00
CA MET A 84 7.04 -5.13 -19.37
C MET A 84 6.96 -4.91 -20.89
N PRO A 85 5.80 -5.19 -21.51
CA PRO A 85 5.58 -4.82 -22.91
C PRO A 85 5.35 -3.30 -23.05
N GLU A 86 5.63 -2.77 -24.24
CA GLU A 86 5.20 -1.41 -24.60
C GLU A 86 3.68 -1.28 -24.45
N GLY A 87 3.20 -0.19 -23.86
CA GLY A 87 1.78 0.02 -23.49
C GLY A 87 1.33 -0.72 -22.23
N GLY A 88 2.23 -1.46 -21.55
CA GLY A 88 1.93 -2.12 -20.28
C GLY A 88 1.50 -1.13 -19.17
N LEU A 89 0.81 -1.62 -18.14
CA LEU A 89 0.35 -0.84 -17.00
C LEU A 89 0.98 -1.36 -15.71
N LEU A 90 1.69 -0.48 -15.00
CA LEU A 90 2.31 -0.73 -13.71
C LEU A 90 1.63 0.12 -12.64
N LEU A 91 1.12 -0.53 -11.59
CA LEU A 91 0.45 0.08 -10.45
C LEU A 91 1.35 -0.02 -9.22
N ASN A 92 1.91 1.10 -8.77
CA ASN A 92 2.74 1.10 -7.57
C ASN A 92 1.92 1.46 -6.34
N THR A 93 1.59 0.46 -5.52
CA THR A 93 0.85 0.64 -4.26
C THR A 93 1.77 0.84 -3.04
N SER A 94 3.08 0.86 -3.26
CA SER A 94 4.07 1.01 -2.18
C SER A 94 4.13 2.45 -1.67
N SER A 95 4.45 2.62 -0.38
CA SER A 95 4.82 3.93 0.18
C SER A 95 6.32 4.11 0.03
N ILE A 96 6.72 4.94 -0.93
CA ILE A 96 8.09 5.22 -1.35
C ILE A 96 8.39 6.71 -1.34
N SER A 97 9.66 7.09 -1.50
CA SER A 97 10.05 8.49 -1.64
C SER A 97 9.51 9.12 -2.93
N PRO A 98 9.29 10.44 -2.95
CA PRO A 98 8.96 11.16 -4.18
C PRO A 98 10.01 10.97 -5.27
N GLU A 99 11.29 10.89 -4.91
CA GLU A 99 12.41 10.66 -5.82
C GLU A 99 12.34 9.29 -6.48
N ALA A 100 12.09 8.23 -5.69
CA ALA A 100 11.93 6.88 -6.21
C ALA A 100 10.68 6.76 -7.11
N ALA A 101 9.59 7.43 -6.75
CA ALA A 101 8.39 7.52 -7.59
C ALA A 101 8.68 8.20 -8.93
N GLN A 102 9.39 9.33 -8.88
CA GLN A 102 9.77 10.08 -10.08
C GLN A 102 10.70 9.27 -10.99
N ALA A 103 11.71 8.62 -10.43
CA ALA A 103 12.63 7.76 -11.20
C ALA A 103 11.90 6.59 -11.88
N LEU A 104 10.90 5.99 -11.20
CA LEU A 104 10.09 4.93 -11.79
C LEU A 104 9.22 5.44 -12.95
N LEU A 105 8.65 6.65 -12.81
CA LEU A 105 7.88 7.30 -13.88
C LEU A 105 8.73 7.56 -15.12
N GLU A 106 9.91 8.13 -14.95
CA GLU A 106 10.84 8.43 -16.05
C GLU A 106 11.29 7.16 -16.77
N ALA A 107 11.57 6.10 -16.01
CA ALA A 107 11.89 4.79 -16.58
C ALA A 107 10.70 4.21 -17.35
N GLY A 108 9.48 4.31 -16.83
CA GLY A 108 8.27 3.90 -17.52
C GLY A 108 8.05 4.67 -18.84
N GLN A 109 8.20 5.99 -18.82
CA GLN A 109 8.08 6.83 -20.02
C GLN A 109 9.09 6.43 -21.10
N THR A 110 10.35 6.18 -20.71
CA THR A 110 11.41 5.75 -21.65
C THR A 110 11.05 4.44 -22.33
N LEU A 111 10.37 3.52 -21.64
CA LEU A 111 9.95 2.21 -22.12
C LEU A 111 8.52 2.19 -22.67
N LYS A 112 7.84 3.34 -22.69
CA LYS A 112 6.42 3.49 -23.06
C LYS A 112 5.50 2.58 -22.22
N VAL A 113 5.81 2.45 -20.95
CA VAL A 113 5.01 1.77 -19.94
C VAL A 113 4.27 2.82 -19.10
N SER A 114 2.96 2.67 -18.96
CA SER A 114 2.17 3.51 -18.07
C SER A 114 2.47 3.16 -16.62
N VAL A 115 2.81 4.17 -15.83
CA VAL A 115 3.09 4.01 -14.38
C VAL A 115 2.13 4.88 -13.58
N VAL A 116 1.32 4.23 -12.75
CA VAL A 116 0.40 4.91 -11.81
C VAL A 116 0.95 4.72 -10.41
N ASP A 117 1.21 5.82 -9.71
CA ASP A 117 1.50 5.77 -8.28
C ASP A 117 0.16 5.75 -7.52
N CYS A 118 -0.14 4.64 -6.90
CA CYS A 118 -1.44 4.40 -6.28
C CYS A 118 -1.33 3.77 -4.88
N PRO A 119 -0.59 4.40 -3.95
CA PRO A 119 -0.51 3.89 -2.60
C PRO A 119 -1.90 3.81 -1.96
N VAL A 120 -2.05 2.84 -1.05
CA VAL A 120 -3.33 2.57 -0.40
C VAL A 120 -3.36 3.10 1.04
N SER A 121 -4.52 3.56 1.47
CA SER A 121 -4.81 3.91 2.86
C SER A 121 -5.76 2.89 3.45
N GLY A 122 -5.40 2.38 4.62
CA GLY A 122 -5.98 1.24 5.30
C GLY A 122 -4.89 0.28 5.75
N SER A 123 -5.26 -0.73 6.50
CA SER A 123 -4.37 -1.79 6.97
C SER A 123 -4.94 -3.17 6.61
N THR A 124 -4.49 -4.22 7.26
CA THR A 124 -4.92 -5.59 6.92
C THR A 124 -6.43 -5.80 6.98
N PRO A 125 -7.20 -5.27 7.96
CA PRO A 125 -8.66 -5.43 7.97
C PRO A 125 -9.35 -4.78 6.77
N GLU A 126 -8.90 -3.59 6.36
CA GLU A 126 -9.44 -2.91 5.17
C GLU A 126 -9.05 -3.65 3.88
N ALA A 127 -7.85 -4.23 3.83
CA ALA A 127 -7.42 -5.04 2.69
C ALA A 127 -8.20 -6.36 2.59
N ASP A 128 -8.52 -7.01 3.70
CA ASP A 128 -9.34 -8.23 3.72
C ASP A 128 -10.76 -8.00 3.17
N SER A 129 -11.35 -6.85 3.48
CA SER A 129 -12.73 -6.51 3.13
C SER A 129 -12.89 -5.69 1.84
N ALA A 130 -11.82 -5.54 1.02
CA ALA A 130 -11.80 -4.66 -0.15
C ALA A 130 -12.23 -3.21 0.17
N ASN A 131 -11.82 -2.72 1.33
CA ASN A 131 -12.26 -1.43 1.86
C ASN A 131 -11.13 -0.39 1.92
N LEU A 132 -10.07 -0.61 1.13
CA LEU A 132 -8.95 0.33 1.02
C LEU A 132 -9.40 1.64 0.35
N VAL A 133 -8.70 2.72 0.63
CA VAL A 133 -8.75 3.95 -0.16
C VAL A 133 -7.50 4.00 -1.03
N VAL A 134 -7.67 4.02 -2.34
CA VAL A 134 -6.58 4.13 -3.31
C VAL A 134 -6.32 5.61 -3.58
N LEU A 135 -5.06 6.02 -3.47
CA LEU A 135 -4.63 7.41 -3.68
C LEU A 135 -3.87 7.45 -5.01
N ALA A 136 -4.58 7.67 -6.12
CA ALA A 136 -4.02 7.46 -7.44
C ALA A 136 -3.49 8.76 -8.07
N GLY A 137 -2.23 8.75 -8.49
CA GLY A 137 -1.61 9.77 -9.34
C GLY A 137 -1.32 9.21 -10.72
N GLY A 138 -1.75 9.92 -11.76
CA GLY A 138 -1.62 9.53 -13.16
C GLY A 138 -2.58 10.31 -14.05
N THR A 139 -2.58 10.05 -15.34
CA THR A 139 -3.56 10.60 -16.29
C THR A 139 -4.94 9.97 -16.08
N GLU A 140 -5.99 10.63 -16.51
CA GLU A 140 -7.36 10.08 -16.48
C GLU A 140 -7.47 8.75 -17.24
N GLU A 141 -6.76 8.62 -18.35
CA GLU A 141 -6.74 7.39 -19.13
C GLU A 141 -6.11 6.23 -18.33
N GLU A 142 -4.96 6.46 -17.69
CA GLU A 142 -4.27 5.46 -16.86
C GLU A 142 -5.12 5.05 -15.66
N ILE A 143 -5.77 6.02 -14.99
CA ILE A 143 -6.68 5.77 -13.87
C ILE A 143 -7.89 4.95 -14.33
N THR A 144 -8.45 5.27 -15.51
CA THR A 144 -9.58 4.53 -16.10
C THR A 144 -9.19 3.07 -16.41
N ARG A 145 -7.97 2.85 -16.95
CA ARG A 145 -7.45 1.50 -17.21
C ARG A 145 -7.23 0.71 -15.92
N ALA A 146 -6.80 1.37 -14.85
CA ALA A 146 -6.56 0.76 -13.54
C ALA A 146 -7.84 0.55 -12.72
N LYS A 147 -8.94 1.23 -13.07
CA LYS A 147 -10.17 1.25 -12.29
C LYS A 147 -10.73 -0.14 -11.92
N PRO A 148 -10.77 -1.15 -12.79
CA PRO A 148 -11.25 -2.48 -12.39
C PRO A 148 -10.42 -3.11 -11.27
N VAL A 149 -9.10 -2.87 -11.23
CA VAL A 149 -8.23 -3.32 -10.14
C VAL A 149 -8.53 -2.53 -8.86
N PHE A 150 -8.67 -1.21 -8.96
CA PHE A 150 -8.96 -0.36 -7.81
C PHE A 150 -10.31 -0.69 -7.17
N ASP A 151 -11.35 -0.91 -7.96
CA ASP A 151 -12.69 -1.29 -7.48
C ASP A 151 -12.69 -2.66 -6.78
N ALA A 152 -11.80 -3.57 -7.19
CA ALA A 152 -11.69 -4.88 -6.58
C ALA A 152 -10.97 -4.88 -5.22
N ILE A 153 -10.10 -3.90 -4.95
CA ILE A 153 -9.30 -3.85 -3.72
C ILE A 153 -9.73 -2.77 -2.73
N GLY A 154 -10.53 -1.79 -3.19
CA GLY A 154 -10.87 -0.62 -2.39
C GLY A 154 -12.30 -0.15 -2.57
N ARG A 155 -12.78 0.59 -1.57
CA ARG A 155 -14.10 1.24 -1.59
C ARG A 155 -14.14 2.59 -2.29
N LEU A 156 -12.97 3.21 -2.47
CA LEU A 156 -12.83 4.56 -2.99
C LEU A 156 -11.48 4.74 -3.66
N THR A 157 -11.48 5.33 -4.84
CA THR A 157 -10.27 5.84 -5.49
C THR A 157 -10.32 7.36 -5.48
N ILE A 158 -9.27 7.99 -4.96
CA ILE A 158 -9.05 9.43 -5.03
C ILE A 158 -8.02 9.69 -6.12
N HIS A 159 -8.43 10.34 -7.20
CA HIS A 159 -7.50 10.85 -8.21
C HIS A 159 -6.81 12.09 -7.65
N ALA A 160 -5.57 11.93 -7.19
CA ALA A 160 -4.81 12.96 -6.49
C ALA A 160 -4.17 14.01 -7.43
N GLY A 161 -4.18 13.75 -8.73
CA GLY A 161 -3.58 14.58 -9.76
C GLY A 161 -2.60 13.81 -10.66
N PRO A 162 -1.66 14.50 -11.32
CA PRO A 162 -0.68 13.84 -12.17
C PRO A 162 0.18 12.84 -11.39
N ALA A 163 0.92 12.01 -12.12
CA ALA A 163 1.79 11.00 -11.54
C ALA A 163 2.74 11.59 -10.48
N GLY A 164 2.94 10.87 -9.36
CA GLY A 164 3.64 11.33 -8.16
C GLY A 164 2.72 12.00 -7.12
N SER A 165 1.48 12.38 -7.47
CA SER A 165 0.55 13.04 -6.53
C SER A 165 0.00 12.07 -5.50
N GLY A 166 -0.20 10.81 -5.86
CA GLY A 166 -0.64 9.77 -4.93
C GLY A 166 0.39 9.52 -3.82
N ALA A 167 1.67 9.40 -4.19
CA ALA A 167 2.77 9.26 -3.24
C ALA A 167 2.84 10.44 -2.26
N ARG A 168 2.76 11.69 -2.76
CA ARG A 168 2.75 12.88 -1.91
C ARG A 168 1.55 12.92 -0.97
N LEU A 169 0.35 12.62 -1.48
CA LEU A 169 -0.86 12.56 -0.65
C LEU A 169 -0.74 11.47 0.44
N LYS A 170 -0.10 10.34 0.12
CA LYS A 170 0.16 9.28 1.09
C LYS A 170 1.06 9.76 2.23
N LEU A 171 2.10 10.53 1.95
CA LEU A 171 2.97 11.10 2.99
C LEU A 171 2.21 12.05 3.91
N VAL A 172 1.35 12.92 3.37
CA VAL A 172 0.48 13.79 4.17
C VAL A 172 -0.40 12.98 5.11
N ILE A 173 -1.08 11.95 4.60
CA ILE A 173 -2.00 11.13 5.40
C ILE A 173 -1.24 10.36 6.49
N ASN A 174 -0.10 9.76 6.14
CA ASN A 174 0.71 8.99 7.10
C ASN A 174 1.40 9.90 8.12
N GLY A 175 1.78 11.13 7.73
CA GLY A 175 2.29 12.15 8.63
C GLY A 175 1.27 12.51 9.72
N ILE A 176 0.04 12.81 9.32
CA ILE A 176 -1.06 13.09 10.27
C ILE A 176 -1.33 11.89 11.18
N MET A 177 -1.35 10.69 10.60
CA MET A 177 -1.59 9.46 11.36
C MET A 177 -0.49 9.19 12.39
N GLY A 178 0.78 9.32 11.99
CA GLY A 178 1.94 9.06 12.86
C GLY A 178 2.08 10.09 13.97
N ALA A 179 1.98 11.39 13.64
CA ALA A 179 2.03 12.46 14.63
C ALA A 179 0.86 12.36 15.63
N GLY A 180 -0.34 12.09 15.13
CA GLY A 180 -1.52 11.91 15.98
C GLY A 180 -1.40 10.71 16.92
N LEU A 181 -0.83 9.60 16.45
CA LEU A 181 -0.59 8.43 17.31
C LEU A 181 0.43 8.72 18.41
N ALA A 182 1.49 9.46 18.10
CA ALA A 182 2.48 9.90 19.09
C ALA A 182 1.82 10.80 20.14
N ALA A 183 1.04 11.80 19.72
CA ALA A 183 0.33 12.70 20.65
C ALA A 183 -0.64 11.94 21.57
N VAL A 184 -1.37 10.95 21.05
CA VAL A 184 -2.25 10.09 21.86
C VAL A 184 -1.44 9.27 22.88
N ALA A 185 -0.32 8.70 22.47
CA ALA A 185 0.54 7.92 23.36
C ALA A 185 1.12 8.78 24.51
N GLU A 186 1.61 9.98 24.19
CA GLU A 186 2.09 10.96 25.19
C GLU A 186 0.96 11.37 26.16
N GLY A 187 -0.24 11.65 25.67
CA GLY A 187 -1.39 11.99 26.50
C GLY A 187 -1.78 10.85 27.46
N ILE A 188 -1.77 9.61 26.98
CA ILE A 188 -2.01 8.43 27.82
C ILE A 188 -0.91 8.29 28.87
N ALA A 189 0.36 8.41 28.49
CA ALA A 189 1.49 8.30 29.41
C ALA A 189 1.40 9.36 30.52
N TYR A 190 1.10 10.62 30.16
CA TYR A 190 0.89 11.69 31.13
C TYR A 190 -0.27 11.38 32.09
N GLY A 191 -1.44 10.99 31.57
CA GLY A 191 -2.61 10.70 32.39
C GLY A 191 -2.34 9.60 33.44
N LEU A 192 -1.69 8.51 33.03
CA LEU A 192 -1.30 7.43 33.93
C LEU A 192 -0.26 7.88 34.96
N ALA A 193 0.74 8.68 34.57
CA ALA A 193 1.73 9.24 35.48
C ALA A 193 1.12 10.23 36.48
N ALA A 194 0.07 10.94 36.09
CA ALA A 194 -0.72 11.84 36.95
C ALA A 194 -1.68 11.10 37.87
N GLY A 195 -1.75 9.78 37.84
CA GLY A 195 -2.57 8.95 38.73
C GLY A 195 -4.03 8.78 38.31
N LEU A 196 -4.37 9.09 37.05
CA LEU A 196 -5.69 8.77 36.52
C LEU A 196 -5.89 7.26 36.40
N ASP A 197 -7.12 6.82 36.73
CA ASP A 197 -7.48 5.42 36.55
C ASP A 197 -7.38 5.02 35.05
N ARG A 198 -6.72 3.90 34.79
CA ARG A 198 -6.45 3.45 33.43
C ARG A 198 -7.74 3.20 32.63
N SER A 199 -8.74 2.57 33.23
CA SER A 199 -9.99 2.25 32.50
C SER A 199 -10.74 3.52 32.17
N MET A 200 -10.90 4.41 33.14
CA MET A 200 -11.57 5.69 32.97
C MET A 200 -10.88 6.55 31.91
N LEU A 201 -9.53 6.62 31.91
CA LEU A 201 -8.76 7.38 30.91
C LEU A 201 -9.02 6.89 29.48
N PHE A 202 -8.95 5.56 29.27
CA PHE A 202 -9.18 4.98 27.95
C PHE A 202 -10.64 5.17 27.48
N ASP A 203 -11.62 5.04 28.39
CA ASP A 203 -13.03 5.26 28.08
C ASP A 203 -13.31 6.73 27.74
N ALA A 204 -12.75 7.66 28.49
CA ALA A 204 -12.85 9.08 28.18
C ALA A 204 -12.28 9.42 26.80
N LEU A 205 -11.09 8.89 26.45
CA LEU A 205 -10.47 9.14 25.15
C LEU A 205 -11.31 8.57 24.00
N ASP A 206 -12.00 7.46 24.18
CA ASP A 206 -12.88 6.89 23.15
C ASP A 206 -14.07 7.79 22.81
N GLU A 207 -14.55 8.58 23.77
CA GLU A 207 -15.66 9.52 23.56
C GLU A 207 -15.23 10.85 22.93
N MET A 208 -13.94 11.22 23.04
CA MET A 208 -13.49 12.54 22.59
C MET A 208 -13.43 12.68 21.07
N ALA A 209 -13.97 13.79 20.56
CA ALA A 209 -13.97 14.12 19.13
C ALA A 209 -12.56 14.39 18.57
N VAL A 210 -11.62 14.84 19.44
CA VAL A 210 -10.22 15.09 19.05
C VAL A 210 -9.48 13.80 18.68
N ILE A 211 -9.97 12.64 19.12
CA ILE A 211 -9.39 11.34 18.82
C ILE A 211 -10.03 10.79 17.53
N SER A 212 -9.22 10.62 16.48
CA SER A 212 -9.72 10.10 15.21
C SER A 212 -10.20 8.65 15.33
N PRO A 213 -11.09 8.17 14.43
CA PRO A 213 -11.52 6.77 14.41
C PRO A 213 -10.38 5.76 14.34
N HIS A 214 -9.29 6.10 13.62
CA HIS A 214 -8.09 5.26 13.57
C HIS A 214 -7.43 5.15 14.95
N HIS A 215 -7.25 6.27 15.64
CA HIS A 215 -6.61 6.29 16.97
C HIS A 215 -7.51 5.63 18.01
N LYS A 216 -8.83 5.82 17.97
CA LYS A 216 -9.79 5.11 18.83
C LYS A 216 -9.64 3.58 18.71
N ARG A 217 -9.49 3.07 17.49
CA ARG A 217 -9.21 1.64 17.27
C ARG A 217 -7.93 1.19 17.97
N LYS A 218 -6.84 1.99 17.90
CA LYS A 218 -5.59 1.69 18.59
C LYS A 218 -5.69 1.77 20.10
N ILE A 219 -6.44 2.72 20.62
CA ILE A 219 -6.75 2.84 22.05
C ILE A 219 -7.49 1.58 22.53
N LYS A 220 -8.50 1.11 21.79
CA LYS A 220 -9.25 -0.12 22.13
C LYS A 220 -8.35 -1.35 22.15
N MET A 221 -7.46 -1.50 21.17
CA MET A 221 -6.47 -2.57 21.15
C MET A 221 -5.54 -2.49 22.39
N ALA A 222 -5.00 -1.30 22.69
CA ALA A 222 -4.15 -1.09 23.86
C ALA A 222 -4.89 -1.34 25.19
N LYS A 223 -6.19 -0.97 25.27
CA LYS A 223 -7.04 -1.29 26.44
C LYS A 223 -7.16 -2.80 26.64
N ALA A 224 -7.33 -3.55 25.56
CA ALA A 224 -7.42 -5.01 25.56
C ALA A 224 -6.08 -5.74 25.72
N GLY A 225 -4.94 -5.03 25.73
CA GLY A 225 -3.61 -5.63 25.73
C GLY A 225 -3.23 -6.29 24.38
N ASP A 226 -3.95 -5.99 23.31
CA ASP A 226 -3.65 -6.46 21.97
C ASP A 226 -2.67 -5.53 21.26
N PHE A 227 -1.43 -5.96 21.12
CA PHE A 227 -0.37 -5.27 20.41
C PHE A 227 0.00 -5.96 19.08
N SER A 228 -0.90 -6.79 18.53
CA SER A 228 -0.69 -7.42 17.25
C SER A 228 -0.47 -6.37 16.13
N PRO A 229 0.55 -6.54 15.27
CA PRO A 229 0.92 -5.53 14.29
C PRO A 229 -0.07 -5.53 13.11
N GLN A 230 -0.85 -4.46 12.97
CA GLN A 230 -1.63 -4.16 11.76
C GLN A 230 -0.82 -3.29 10.78
N PHE A 231 0.00 -2.39 11.32
CA PHE A 231 0.98 -1.60 10.60
C PHE A 231 2.23 -1.49 11.48
N PRO A 232 3.33 -2.17 11.15
CA PRO A 232 4.54 -2.20 11.97
C PRO A 232 5.15 -0.82 12.19
N THR A 233 5.56 -0.51 13.42
CA THR A 233 6.16 0.78 13.80
C THR A 233 7.37 1.15 12.93
N ARG A 234 8.17 0.19 12.50
CA ARG A 234 9.31 0.41 11.59
C ARG A 234 8.88 1.01 10.24
N LEU A 235 7.69 0.64 9.73
CA LEU A 235 7.16 1.20 8.48
C LEU A 235 6.62 2.61 8.71
N MET A 236 5.99 2.88 9.86
CA MET A 236 5.62 4.25 10.24
C MET A 236 6.85 5.14 10.37
N GLN A 237 7.91 4.65 11.02
CA GLN A 237 9.18 5.40 11.13
C GLN A 237 9.76 5.72 9.74
N LYS A 238 9.74 4.76 8.82
CA LYS A 238 10.14 4.99 7.42
C LYS A 238 9.29 6.09 6.79
N ASP A 239 7.95 6.00 6.88
CA ASP A 239 7.05 6.98 6.25
C ASP A 239 7.23 8.38 6.84
N MET A 240 7.50 8.50 8.16
CA MET A 240 7.82 9.78 8.78
C MET A 240 9.14 10.37 8.29
N ARG A 241 10.16 9.53 8.04
CA ARG A 241 11.42 9.98 7.43
C ARG A 241 11.18 10.47 6.00
N LEU A 242 10.46 9.71 5.17
CA LEU A 242 10.11 10.13 3.82
C LEU A 242 9.39 11.49 3.80
N LEU A 243 8.52 11.76 4.79
CA LEU A 243 7.86 13.06 4.91
C LEU A 243 8.82 14.18 5.29
N MET A 244 9.81 13.92 6.14
CA MET A 244 10.79 14.93 6.57
C MET A 244 11.82 15.24 5.48
N ASP A 245 12.11 14.26 4.62
CA ASP A 245 13.11 14.39 3.55
C ASP A 245 12.51 15.01 2.27
N ALA A 246 11.18 14.99 2.12
CA ALA A 246 10.43 15.57 0.99
C ALA A 246 10.13 17.06 1.14
#